data_9d138e2b0443c0b5476251865836750f
#
_entry.id   9d138e2b0443c0b5476251865836750f
#
_cell.length_a   1.000
_cell.length_b   1.000
_cell.length_c   1.000
_cell.angle_alpha   90.00
_cell.angle_beta   90.00
_cell.angle_gamma   90.00
#
_symmetry.space_group_name_H-M   'P 1'
#
loop_
_entity.id
_entity.type
_entity.pdbx_description
1 polymer ?
#
loop_
_entity_poly.entity_id
_entity_poly.type
_entity_poly.pdbx_seq_one_letter_code
_entity_poly.pdbx_strand_id
1 'polypeptide(L)'
;LEGVFLLNPAIRGGWTRQQISNNPTGEVRQGAGARGEKFIAAIEPMHGNQLSIYTEAKGKKLWNRNVIDESLDQGHALATGDFMGTGSDQIVVGWRGTRRTGKVGVKFYYPTNTQRTEWKSLLIDDNEMATEDIRVADLNADGKIDIVAAGRATHNLKIYFNE
;
A
#
# COMPACT_ATOMS: atom_id res chain seq x y z
N LEU A 1 18.67 11.62 -5.65
CA LEU A 1 18.33 11.08 -4.32
C LEU A 1 17.28 10.00 -4.50
N GLU A 2 17.59 8.79 -4.10
CA GLU A 2 16.66 7.65 -4.15
C GLU A 2 16.18 7.33 -2.74
N GLY A 3 14.97 6.77 -2.62
CA GLY A 3 14.40 6.30 -1.36
C GLY A 3 13.15 7.02 -0.93
N VAL A 4 12.70 6.70 0.28
CA VAL A 4 11.52 7.28 0.92
C VAL A 4 11.98 8.29 1.99
N PHE A 5 11.33 9.44 2.01
CA PHE A 5 11.65 10.54 2.91
C PHE A 5 10.42 11.01 3.67
N LEU A 6 10.58 11.26 4.96
CA LEU A 6 9.63 12.02 5.78
C LEU A 6 10.04 13.50 5.78
N LEU A 7 9.09 14.36 5.52
CA LEU A 7 9.26 15.81 5.61
C LEU A 7 8.41 16.33 6.78
N ASN A 8 9.04 16.96 7.74
CA ASN A 8 8.36 17.54 8.90
C ASN A 8 8.56 19.05 8.93
N PRO A 9 7.52 19.84 9.27
CA PRO A 9 7.68 21.28 9.47
C PRO A 9 8.75 21.58 10.53
N ALA A 10 9.64 22.51 10.26
CA ALA A 10 10.66 22.94 11.21
C ALA A 10 10.14 24.15 12.02
N ILE A 11 10.51 24.21 13.32
CA ILE A 11 10.04 25.25 14.26
C ILE A 11 10.37 26.67 13.77
N ARG A 12 11.47 26.86 13.04
CA ARG A 12 11.92 28.16 12.49
C ARG A 12 11.52 28.39 11.04
N GLY A 13 10.52 27.66 10.54
CA GLY A 13 10.12 27.63 9.13
C GLY A 13 10.95 26.67 8.29
N GLY A 14 10.40 26.29 7.10
CA GLY A 14 10.96 25.27 6.23
C GLY A 14 10.62 23.84 6.66
N TRP A 15 11.43 22.87 6.23
CA TRP A 15 11.20 21.45 6.42
C TRP A 15 12.47 20.75 6.90
N THR A 16 12.33 19.87 7.86
CA THR A 16 13.35 18.85 8.16
C THR A 16 13.07 17.61 7.33
N ARG A 17 14.12 16.95 6.86
CA ARG A 17 14.03 15.74 6.05
C ARG A 17 14.71 14.57 6.74
N GLN A 18 13.95 13.50 6.93
CA GLN A 18 14.45 12.22 7.41
C GLN A 18 14.32 11.19 6.28
N GLN A 19 15.42 10.57 5.89
CA GLN A 19 15.39 9.43 4.98
C GLN A 19 15.07 8.16 5.77
N ILE A 20 14.05 7.41 5.34
CA ILE A 20 13.62 6.17 5.99
C ILE A 20 13.97 4.93 5.16
N SER A 21 14.20 5.08 3.85
CA SER A 21 14.61 4.01 2.96
C SER A 21 15.55 4.52 1.87
N ASN A 22 16.46 3.66 1.39
CA ASN A 22 17.31 3.90 0.22
C ASN A 22 16.74 3.27 -1.06
N ASN A 23 15.63 2.50 -0.96
CA ASN A 23 15.09 1.78 -2.13
C ASN A 23 14.30 2.74 -3.03
N PRO A 24 14.46 2.64 -4.36
CA PRO A 24 13.64 3.38 -5.31
C PRO A 24 12.19 2.92 -5.18
N THR A 25 11.27 3.87 -5.07
CA THR A 25 9.87 3.62 -4.74
C THR A 25 8.96 4.38 -5.67
N GLY A 26 7.90 3.75 -6.15
CA GLY A 26 6.89 4.35 -7.00
C GLY A 26 5.69 4.87 -6.20
N GLU A 27 4.94 3.96 -5.61
CA GLU A 27 3.77 4.29 -4.80
C GLU A 27 4.10 4.19 -3.31
N VAL A 28 3.57 5.14 -2.53
CA VAL A 28 3.79 5.21 -1.08
C VAL A 28 2.47 5.57 -0.38
N ARG A 29 2.11 4.82 0.66
CA ARG A 29 0.98 5.15 1.55
C ARG A 29 1.37 4.95 3.00
N GLN A 30 0.89 5.84 3.86
CA GLN A 30 0.99 5.67 5.29
C GLN A 30 -0.21 4.89 5.79
N GLY A 31 0.04 3.93 6.68
CA GLY A 31 -1.00 3.26 7.46
C GLY A 31 -0.73 3.35 8.95
N ALA A 32 -1.73 2.99 9.75
CA ALA A 32 -1.68 2.98 11.20
C ALA A 32 -1.91 1.57 11.77
N GLY A 33 -1.24 1.27 12.88
CA GLY A 33 -1.52 0.13 13.72
C GLY A 33 -2.55 0.44 14.81
N ALA A 34 -3.06 -0.59 15.46
CA ALA A 34 -4.12 -0.48 16.48
C ALA A 34 -3.75 0.38 17.70
N ARG A 35 -2.47 0.65 17.93
CA ARG A 35 -1.98 1.51 19.01
C ARG A 35 -1.45 2.84 18.48
N GLY A 36 -1.76 3.19 17.23
CA GLY A 36 -1.28 4.40 16.57
C GLY A 36 0.15 4.31 16.02
N GLU A 37 0.77 3.12 16.01
CA GLU A 37 2.03 2.92 15.33
C GLU A 37 1.87 3.21 13.84
N LYS A 38 2.81 3.93 13.26
CA LYS A 38 2.80 4.23 11.83
C LYS A 38 3.64 3.22 11.06
N PHE A 39 3.16 2.88 9.87
CA PHE A 39 3.96 2.18 8.88
C PHE A 39 3.83 2.87 7.52
N ILE A 40 4.78 2.61 6.64
CA ILE A 40 4.72 3.03 5.24
C ILE A 40 4.65 1.78 4.38
N ALA A 41 3.62 1.67 3.57
CA ALA A 41 3.53 0.70 2.49
C ALA A 41 4.09 1.31 1.21
N ALA A 42 4.87 0.54 0.44
CA ALA A 42 5.53 1.02 -0.76
C ALA A 42 5.61 -0.05 -1.84
N ILE A 43 5.39 0.35 -3.10
CA ILE A 43 5.65 -0.48 -4.27
C ILE A 43 7.05 -0.18 -4.79
N GLU A 44 7.87 -1.22 -4.94
CA GLU A 44 9.29 -1.13 -5.26
C GLU A 44 9.72 -2.12 -6.37
N PRO A 45 10.71 -1.72 -7.16
CA PRO A 45 11.07 -0.35 -7.49
C PRO A 45 9.88 0.39 -8.10
N MET A 46 10.04 1.60 -8.61
CA MET A 46 8.94 2.33 -9.26
C MET A 46 8.24 1.46 -10.32
N HIS A 47 6.90 1.27 -10.19
CA HIS A 47 6.10 0.33 -10.98
C HIS A 47 6.67 -1.10 -10.94
N GLY A 48 7.15 -1.52 -9.78
CA GLY A 48 7.86 -2.78 -9.61
C GLY A 48 6.96 -3.96 -9.26
N ASN A 49 7.63 -4.97 -8.74
CA ASN A 49 7.00 -6.24 -8.39
C ASN A 49 6.89 -6.49 -6.89
N GLN A 50 7.48 -5.62 -6.07
CA GLN A 50 7.53 -5.81 -4.62
C GLN A 50 6.54 -4.89 -3.91
N LEU A 51 5.84 -5.41 -2.91
CA LEU A 51 5.17 -4.64 -1.87
C LEU A 51 6.00 -4.74 -0.60
N SER A 52 6.49 -3.59 -0.13
CA SER A 52 7.32 -3.48 1.08
C SER A 52 6.63 -2.68 2.16
N ILE A 53 6.83 -3.09 3.41
CA ILE A 53 6.36 -2.40 4.60
C ILE A 53 7.56 -1.86 5.36
N TYR A 54 7.51 -0.57 5.69
CA TYR A 54 8.50 0.11 6.52
C TYR A 54 7.91 0.42 7.89
N THR A 55 8.58 0.00 8.93
CA THR A 55 8.23 0.30 10.33
C THR A 55 9.37 1.02 11.01
N GLU A 56 9.05 1.97 11.89
CA GLU A 56 10.07 2.74 12.61
C GLU A 56 10.99 1.82 13.41
N ALA A 57 12.28 2.07 13.29
CA ALA A 57 13.32 1.35 14.02
C ALA A 57 14.01 2.30 15.01
N LYS A 58 13.66 2.20 16.30
CA LYS A 58 14.24 3.04 17.35
C LYS A 58 15.77 3.01 17.31
N GLY A 59 16.38 4.18 17.28
CA GLY A 59 17.84 4.34 17.28
C GLY A 59 18.54 4.03 15.95
N LYS A 60 17.81 3.68 14.89
CA LYS A 60 18.36 3.47 13.55
C LYS A 60 18.07 4.67 12.64
N LYS A 61 18.97 4.90 11.68
CA LYS A 61 18.78 5.95 10.67
C LYS A 61 17.68 5.59 9.69
N LEU A 62 17.64 4.32 9.26
CA LEU A 62 16.63 3.81 8.33
C LEU A 62 15.61 2.95 9.08
N TRP A 63 14.39 2.90 8.57
CA TRP A 63 13.34 2.06 9.09
C TRP A 63 13.57 0.58 8.74
N ASN A 64 12.96 -0.32 9.51
CA ASN A 64 12.97 -1.74 9.16
C ASN A 64 12.12 -1.93 7.90
N ARG A 65 12.68 -2.63 6.92
CA ARG A 65 12.00 -3.00 5.67
C ARG A 65 11.60 -4.47 5.72
N ASN A 66 10.35 -4.76 5.37
CA ASN A 66 9.81 -6.10 5.23
C ASN A 66 9.12 -6.20 3.86
N VAL A 67 9.61 -7.05 2.96
CA VAL A 67 8.96 -7.36 1.68
C VAL A 67 7.89 -8.41 1.94
N ILE A 68 6.63 -8.10 1.65
CA ILE A 68 5.49 -8.97 1.93
C ILE A 68 4.90 -9.63 0.68
N ASP A 69 5.21 -9.10 -0.51
CA ASP A 69 4.88 -9.72 -1.80
C ASP A 69 5.93 -9.35 -2.85
N GLU A 70 6.27 -10.30 -3.73
CA GLU A 70 7.18 -10.10 -4.86
C GLU A 70 6.54 -10.53 -6.19
N SER A 71 5.24 -10.78 -6.17
CA SER A 71 4.52 -11.34 -7.32
C SER A 71 3.84 -10.30 -8.22
N LEU A 72 3.86 -9.02 -7.84
CA LEU A 72 3.26 -7.96 -8.63
C LEU A 72 3.93 -7.84 -10.01
N ASP A 73 3.18 -7.38 -10.99
CA ASP A 73 3.71 -7.03 -12.32
C ASP A 73 3.28 -5.61 -12.67
N GLN A 74 4.20 -4.66 -12.62
CA GLN A 74 3.92 -3.24 -12.66
C GLN A 74 2.86 -2.83 -11.60
N GLY A 75 3.16 -3.09 -10.33
CA GLY A 75 2.38 -2.56 -9.22
C GLY A 75 2.25 -1.05 -9.35
N HIS A 76 1.02 -0.53 -9.29
CA HIS A 76 0.78 0.86 -9.63
C HIS A 76 -0.13 1.59 -8.64
N ALA A 77 -1.12 0.92 -8.11
CA ALA A 77 -2.07 1.52 -7.20
C ALA A 77 -1.93 0.93 -5.80
N LEU A 78 -2.02 1.78 -4.78
CA LEU A 78 -1.81 1.42 -3.38
C LEU A 78 -2.74 2.26 -2.49
N ALA A 79 -3.47 1.60 -1.59
CA ALA A 79 -4.26 2.26 -0.56
C ALA A 79 -4.13 1.53 0.78
N THR A 80 -4.35 2.25 1.88
CA THR A 80 -4.38 1.75 3.25
C THR A 80 -5.68 2.18 3.91
N GLY A 81 -6.20 1.37 4.82
CA GLY A 81 -7.39 1.67 5.60
C GLY A 81 -7.76 0.53 6.53
N ASP A 82 -8.57 0.80 7.55
CA ASP A 82 -9.09 -0.21 8.46
C ASP A 82 -10.34 -0.90 7.87
N PHE A 83 -10.14 -1.72 6.84
CA PHE A 83 -11.22 -2.44 6.17
C PHE A 83 -11.88 -3.50 7.05
N MET A 84 -11.15 -4.02 8.03
CA MET A 84 -11.63 -5.10 8.89
C MET A 84 -12.22 -4.61 10.22
N GLY A 85 -12.25 -3.27 10.46
CA GLY A 85 -12.76 -2.70 11.70
C GLY A 85 -11.94 -3.08 12.94
N THR A 86 -10.65 -3.34 12.78
CA THR A 86 -9.76 -3.81 13.87
C THR A 86 -9.02 -2.68 14.57
N GLY A 87 -9.23 -1.44 14.16
CA GLY A 87 -8.44 -0.28 14.57
C GLY A 87 -7.04 -0.25 13.96
N SER A 88 -6.78 -1.08 12.96
CA SER A 88 -5.48 -1.28 12.35
C SER A 88 -5.62 -1.37 10.85
N ASP A 89 -4.87 -0.56 10.09
CA ASP A 89 -4.97 -0.53 8.64
C ASP A 89 -4.45 -1.80 7.98
N GLN A 90 -5.16 -2.20 6.94
CA GLN A 90 -4.78 -3.19 5.95
C GLN A 90 -4.36 -2.46 4.67
N ILE A 91 -3.97 -3.22 3.64
CA ILE A 91 -3.42 -2.67 2.40
C ILE A 91 -4.15 -3.27 1.21
N VAL A 92 -4.48 -2.43 0.24
CA VAL A 92 -4.96 -2.85 -1.08
C VAL A 92 -3.94 -2.43 -2.13
N VAL A 93 -3.59 -3.35 -3.02
CA VAL A 93 -2.66 -3.11 -4.13
C VAL A 93 -3.28 -3.55 -5.44
N GLY A 94 -3.14 -2.71 -6.45
CA GLY A 94 -3.45 -3.04 -7.82
C GLY A 94 -2.20 -3.09 -8.70
N TRP A 95 -2.19 -3.98 -9.69
CA TRP A 95 -1.14 -4.08 -10.69
C TRP A 95 -1.74 -4.11 -12.11
N ARG A 96 -0.96 -3.67 -13.07
CA ARG A 96 -1.43 -3.46 -14.45
C ARG A 96 -0.62 -4.15 -15.54
N GLY A 97 0.53 -4.68 -15.19
CA GLY A 97 1.39 -5.39 -16.13
C GLY A 97 1.04 -6.86 -16.25
N THR A 98 1.37 -7.45 -17.38
CA THR A 98 1.09 -8.85 -17.68
C THR A 98 2.35 -9.64 -18.01
N ARG A 99 3.53 -9.03 -18.00
CA ARG A 99 4.78 -9.65 -18.47
C ARG A 99 5.25 -10.82 -17.61
N ARG A 100 5.00 -10.75 -16.29
CA ARG A 100 5.43 -11.79 -15.34
C ARG A 100 4.34 -12.80 -15.05
N THR A 101 3.12 -12.31 -14.80
CA THR A 101 2.02 -13.15 -14.32
C THR A 101 1.04 -13.52 -15.41
N GLY A 102 1.08 -12.84 -16.57
CA GLY A 102 0.06 -12.93 -17.61
C GLY A 102 -1.29 -12.33 -17.20
N LYS A 103 -1.38 -11.74 -16.01
CA LYS A 103 -2.62 -11.26 -15.40
C LYS A 103 -2.44 -9.88 -14.78
N VAL A 104 -3.55 -9.17 -14.66
CA VAL A 104 -3.73 -7.94 -13.89
C VAL A 104 -4.64 -8.20 -12.70
N GLY A 105 -4.81 -7.25 -11.78
CA GLY A 105 -5.78 -7.45 -10.70
C GLY A 105 -5.60 -6.54 -9.49
N VAL A 106 -6.33 -6.92 -8.42
CA VAL A 106 -6.32 -6.27 -7.11
C VAL A 106 -6.14 -7.32 -6.02
N LYS A 107 -5.21 -7.09 -5.10
CA LYS A 107 -4.98 -7.89 -3.90
C LYS A 107 -5.18 -7.07 -2.64
N PHE A 108 -5.72 -7.71 -1.63
CA PHE A 108 -5.84 -7.23 -0.26
C PHE A 108 -4.83 -7.92 0.63
N TYR A 109 -4.19 -7.17 1.55
CA TYR A 109 -3.19 -7.71 2.48
C TYR A 109 -3.53 -7.31 3.91
N TYR A 110 -3.42 -8.24 4.84
CA TYR A 110 -3.65 -8.02 6.25
C TYR A 110 -2.55 -8.66 7.11
N PRO A 111 -2.12 -7.97 8.19
CA PRO A 111 -1.13 -8.51 9.10
C PRO A 111 -1.72 -9.65 9.93
N THR A 112 -0.93 -10.70 10.18
CA THR A 112 -1.32 -11.82 11.05
C THR A 112 -0.74 -11.71 12.45
N ASN A 113 0.14 -10.74 12.67
CA ASN A 113 0.70 -10.43 13.98
C ASN A 113 0.75 -8.90 14.24
N THR A 114 0.82 -8.53 15.51
CA THR A 114 0.84 -7.13 15.94
C THR A 114 2.12 -6.39 15.53
N GLN A 115 3.22 -7.10 15.32
CA GLN A 115 4.50 -6.56 14.86
C GLN A 115 4.53 -6.26 13.37
N ARG A 116 3.50 -6.70 12.60
CA ARG A 116 3.39 -6.55 11.15
C ARG A 116 4.59 -7.14 10.36
N THR A 117 5.15 -8.21 10.90
CA THR A 117 6.22 -8.96 10.23
C THR A 117 5.68 -10.05 9.32
N GLU A 118 4.46 -10.53 9.60
CA GLU A 118 3.78 -11.57 8.85
C GLU A 118 2.48 -11.04 8.27
N TRP A 119 2.25 -11.34 6.99
CA TRP A 119 1.09 -10.87 6.24
C TRP A 119 0.47 -12.01 5.42
N LYS A 120 -0.82 -11.94 5.25
CA LYS A 120 -1.56 -12.78 4.31
C LYS A 120 -2.20 -11.90 3.24
N SER A 121 -2.51 -12.51 2.09
CA SER A 121 -3.19 -11.81 1.01
C SER A 121 -4.42 -12.57 0.53
N LEU A 122 -5.39 -11.81 0.02
CA LEU A 122 -6.56 -12.29 -0.70
C LEU A 122 -6.57 -11.65 -2.10
N LEU A 123 -6.87 -12.42 -3.12
CA LEU A 123 -7.11 -11.90 -4.46
C LEU A 123 -8.54 -11.38 -4.52
N ILE A 124 -8.72 -10.07 -4.74
CA ILE A 124 -10.04 -9.43 -4.86
C ILE A 124 -10.51 -9.46 -6.32
N ASP A 125 -9.59 -9.15 -7.25
CA ASP A 125 -9.89 -9.15 -8.68
C ASP A 125 -8.86 -10.00 -9.42
N ASP A 126 -9.34 -10.99 -10.17
CA ASP A 126 -8.52 -11.90 -10.96
C ASP A 126 -8.65 -11.58 -12.44
N ASN A 127 -7.75 -10.75 -12.94
CA ASN A 127 -7.54 -10.46 -14.36
C ASN A 127 -8.60 -9.60 -15.06
N GLU A 128 -9.41 -8.86 -14.32
CA GLU A 128 -10.42 -7.96 -14.91
C GLU A 128 -10.14 -6.47 -14.68
N MET A 129 -9.10 -6.15 -13.89
CA MET A 129 -8.73 -4.78 -13.50
C MET A 129 -7.24 -4.53 -13.68
N ALA A 130 -6.86 -3.90 -14.78
CA ALA A 130 -5.49 -3.38 -14.99
C ALA A 130 -5.34 -2.06 -14.24
N THR A 131 -5.08 -2.14 -12.95
CA THR A 131 -5.28 -1.06 -11.99
C THR A 131 -4.30 0.08 -12.17
N GLU A 132 -4.80 1.29 -12.45
CA GLU A 132 -4.03 2.55 -12.49
C GLU A 132 -4.16 3.35 -11.20
N ASP A 133 -5.34 3.37 -10.57
CA ASP A 133 -5.58 4.09 -9.33
C ASP A 133 -6.55 3.33 -8.43
N ILE A 134 -6.37 3.48 -7.12
CA ILE A 134 -7.26 2.97 -6.09
C ILE A 134 -7.58 4.10 -5.12
N ARG A 135 -8.87 4.22 -4.77
CA ARG A 135 -9.38 5.05 -3.69
C ARG A 135 -10.22 4.20 -2.76
N VAL A 136 -10.31 4.65 -1.52
CA VAL A 136 -11.06 3.95 -0.48
C VAL A 136 -11.93 4.94 0.28
N ALA A 137 -13.18 4.56 0.49
CA ALA A 137 -14.17 5.33 1.23
C ALA A 137 -15.35 4.42 1.57
N ASP A 138 -16.14 4.78 2.57
CA ASP A 138 -17.47 4.21 2.79
C ASP A 138 -18.44 4.81 1.75
N LEU A 139 -18.80 4.05 0.73
CA LEU A 139 -19.59 4.53 -0.41
C LEU A 139 -21.09 4.25 -0.28
N ASN A 140 -21.45 3.25 0.53
CA ASN A 140 -22.84 2.86 0.77
C ASN A 140 -23.37 3.31 2.14
N ALA A 141 -22.53 3.99 2.95
CA ALA A 141 -22.82 4.49 4.29
C ALA A 141 -23.16 3.36 5.30
N ASP A 142 -22.51 2.20 5.18
CA ASP A 142 -22.64 1.09 6.12
C ASP A 142 -21.61 1.10 7.25
N GLY A 143 -20.69 2.07 7.23
CA GLY A 143 -19.61 2.24 8.20
C GLY A 143 -18.35 1.45 7.89
N LYS A 144 -18.29 0.72 6.77
CA LYS A 144 -17.11 -0.01 6.32
C LYS A 144 -16.45 0.68 5.13
N ILE A 145 -15.17 0.47 4.96
CA ILE A 145 -14.40 1.08 3.87
C ILE A 145 -14.50 0.19 2.64
N ASP A 146 -14.99 0.74 1.53
CA ASP A 146 -15.05 0.12 0.21
C ASP A 146 -13.83 0.48 -0.63
N ILE A 147 -13.65 -0.22 -1.75
CA ILE A 147 -12.56 -0.01 -2.69
C ILE A 147 -13.13 0.45 -4.03
N VAL A 148 -12.59 1.54 -4.57
CA VAL A 148 -12.82 1.97 -5.96
C VAL A 148 -11.53 1.81 -6.73
N ALA A 149 -11.55 1.03 -7.80
CA ALA A 149 -10.40 0.83 -8.67
C ALA A 149 -10.72 1.26 -10.11
N ALA A 150 -9.76 1.94 -10.74
CA ALA A 150 -9.84 2.36 -12.13
C ALA A 150 -8.75 1.67 -12.96
N GLY A 151 -9.16 1.05 -14.07
CA GLY A 151 -8.28 0.32 -14.97
C GLY A 151 -8.17 1.00 -16.33
N ARG A 152 -6.96 1.48 -16.66
CA ARG A 152 -6.70 2.11 -17.95
C ARG A 152 -6.74 1.12 -19.11
N ALA A 153 -6.00 0.02 -19.03
CA ALA A 153 -5.92 -0.96 -20.12
C ALA A 153 -7.20 -1.81 -20.23
N THR A 154 -7.93 -1.98 -19.14
CA THR A 154 -9.22 -2.68 -19.11
C THR A 154 -10.42 -1.76 -19.37
N HIS A 155 -10.20 -0.43 -19.45
CA HIS A 155 -11.21 0.60 -19.72
C HIS A 155 -12.44 0.50 -18.80
N ASN A 156 -12.22 0.23 -17.51
CA ASN A 156 -13.28 0.06 -16.53
C ASN A 156 -12.99 0.77 -15.21
N LEU A 157 -14.06 0.95 -14.45
CA LEU A 157 -14.04 1.32 -13.04
C LEU A 157 -14.88 0.27 -12.30
N LYS A 158 -14.36 -0.24 -11.20
CA LYS A 158 -15.07 -1.18 -10.32
C LYS A 158 -15.13 -0.65 -8.91
N ILE A 159 -16.24 -0.94 -8.25
CA ILE A 159 -16.42 -0.75 -6.81
C ILE A 159 -16.53 -2.14 -6.18
N TYR A 160 -15.73 -2.39 -5.17
CA TYR A 160 -15.77 -3.59 -4.36
C TYR A 160 -16.32 -3.20 -2.99
N PHE A 161 -17.57 -3.55 -2.72
CA PHE A 161 -18.22 -3.29 -1.45
C PHE A 161 -17.70 -4.26 -0.38
N ASN A 162 -17.42 -3.72 0.79
CA ASN A 162 -17.03 -4.47 1.98
C ASN A 162 -18.26 -4.75 2.84
N GLU A 163 -18.87 -5.91 2.65
CA GLU A 163 -20.11 -6.33 3.34
C GLU A 163 -19.84 -7.16 4.62
#